data_10e8856f0f337e38041d44f49e784b52
#
_entry.id   10e8856f0f337e38041d44f49e784b52
#
_cell.length_a   1.000
_cell.length_b   1.000
_cell.length_c   1.000
_cell.angle_alpha   90.00
_cell.angle_beta   90.00
_cell.angle_gamma   90.00
#
_symmetry.space_group_name_H-M   'P 1'
#
loop_
_entity.id
_entity.type
_entity.pdbx_description
1 polymer ?
#
loop_
_entity_poly.entity_id
_entity_poly.type
_entity_poly.pdbx_seq_one_letter_code
_entity_poly.pdbx_strand_id
1 'polypeptide(L)'
;MMKQGRILLIRRSFDFRSKRFIRELTDMLKSYNIQVATQTTNFIICHFRKHHTYDLAIGIDFFRDFNDGAAVTVNSRASKLSLQFAYSLSSTLDDFTPTIRWRGFNFVSSYDRNWFKFFNGVSADSKLIFYLCTLTNRNEVECFDNEHKNIEQAFASEIVRYIRNASDAERYVRQSQIARVNMRRFMKKKKTQQK
;
A
#
# COMPACT_ATOMS: atom_id res chain seq x y z
N MET A 1 -3.99 9.66 21.75
CA MET A 1 -4.80 9.49 20.52
C MET A 1 -3.99 8.71 19.51
N MET A 2 -4.51 7.62 18.96
CA MET A 2 -3.88 6.94 17.83
C MET A 2 -3.93 7.85 16.60
N LYS A 3 -2.83 7.96 15.86
CA LYS A 3 -2.78 8.67 14.58
C LYS A 3 -3.79 7.99 13.65
N GLN A 4 -4.71 8.75 13.10
CA GLN A 4 -5.66 8.23 12.11
C GLN A 4 -4.90 7.95 10.81
N GLY A 5 -4.90 6.69 10.34
CA GLY A 5 -4.23 6.30 9.12
C GLY A 5 -4.84 6.95 7.89
N ARG A 6 -4.00 7.33 6.92
CA ARG A 6 -4.41 7.94 5.65
C ARG A 6 -3.98 7.08 4.48
N ILE A 7 -4.94 6.61 3.71
CA ILE A 7 -4.73 5.71 2.56
C ILE A 7 -5.15 6.40 1.27
N LEU A 8 -4.38 6.20 0.22
CA LEU A 8 -4.76 6.56 -1.14
C LEU A 8 -4.95 5.29 -1.98
N LEU A 9 -6.14 5.08 -2.47
CA LEU A 9 -6.46 4.02 -3.43
C LEU A 9 -6.57 4.60 -4.84
N ILE A 10 -5.82 4.04 -5.79
CA ILE A 10 -5.73 4.52 -7.16
C ILE A 10 -6.14 3.41 -8.11
N ARG A 11 -7.05 3.71 -9.07
CA ARG A 11 -7.51 2.76 -10.08
C ARG A 11 -7.24 3.23 -11.50
N ARG A 12 -7.25 2.33 -12.46
CA ARG A 12 -7.38 2.65 -13.87
C ARG A 12 -8.80 3.12 -14.22
N SER A 13 -8.92 4.10 -15.13
CA SER A 13 -10.19 4.79 -15.40
C SER A 13 -11.28 3.94 -16.05
N PHE A 14 -10.92 2.95 -16.86
CA PHE A 14 -11.89 2.24 -17.72
C PHE A 14 -12.25 0.83 -17.22
N ASP A 15 -11.84 0.48 -16.01
CA ASP A 15 -12.09 -0.84 -15.47
C ASP A 15 -13.17 -0.79 -14.38
N PHE A 16 -14.33 -1.38 -14.67
CA PHE A 16 -15.46 -1.39 -13.75
C PHE A 16 -15.19 -2.26 -12.51
N ARG A 17 -14.34 -3.32 -12.62
CA ARG A 17 -13.98 -4.20 -11.50
C ARG A 17 -13.15 -3.43 -10.48
N SER A 18 -12.14 -2.69 -10.95
CA SER A 18 -11.35 -1.85 -10.05
C SER A 18 -12.19 -0.73 -9.42
N LYS A 19 -13.20 -0.22 -10.12
CA LYS A 19 -14.14 0.77 -9.56
C LYS A 19 -14.97 0.16 -8.43
N ARG A 20 -15.56 -1.03 -8.65
CA ARG A 20 -16.33 -1.76 -7.63
C ARG A 20 -15.45 -2.07 -6.43
N PHE A 21 -14.32 -2.72 -6.67
CA PHE A 21 -13.35 -3.11 -5.64
C PHE A 21 -12.93 -1.92 -4.75
N ILE A 22 -12.49 -0.81 -5.35
CA ILE A 22 -12.06 0.37 -4.58
C ILE A 22 -13.22 0.98 -3.79
N ARG A 23 -14.44 1.00 -4.32
CA ARG A 23 -15.60 1.50 -3.59
C ARG A 23 -15.85 0.65 -2.34
N GLU A 24 -15.94 -0.66 -2.50
CA GLU A 24 -16.27 -1.60 -1.42
C GLU A 24 -15.15 -1.65 -0.38
N LEU A 25 -13.89 -1.69 -0.82
CA LEU A 25 -12.73 -1.58 0.07
C LEU A 25 -12.70 -0.24 0.83
N THR A 26 -13.06 0.87 0.17
CA THR A 26 -13.14 2.19 0.81
C THR A 26 -14.17 2.20 1.94
N ASP A 27 -15.36 1.65 1.71
CA ASP A 27 -16.42 1.62 2.70
C ASP A 27 -16.03 0.73 3.89
N MET A 28 -15.38 -0.39 3.62
CA MET A 28 -14.82 -1.29 4.64
C MET A 28 -13.73 -0.60 5.48
N LEU A 29 -12.79 0.10 4.86
CA LEU A 29 -11.71 0.81 5.58
C LEU A 29 -12.24 1.97 6.43
N LYS A 30 -13.26 2.68 5.96
CA LYS A 30 -13.92 3.73 6.76
C LYS A 30 -14.54 3.18 8.05
N SER A 31 -15.10 1.95 8.03
CA SER A 31 -15.63 1.32 9.24
C SER A 31 -14.54 1.05 10.30
N TYR A 32 -13.28 0.95 9.89
CA TYR A 32 -12.11 0.86 10.77
C TYR A 32 -11.51 2.22 11.17
N ASN A 33 -12.23 3.32 10.89
CA ASN A 33 -11.77 4.70 11.15
C ASN A 33 -10.48 5.10 10.40
N ILE A 34 -10.30 4.59 9.18
CA ILE A 34 -9.20 4.94 8.30
C ILE A 34 -9.68 6.00 7.30
N GLN A 35 -8.91 7.07 7.13
CA GLN A 35 -9.17 8.06 6.08
C GLN A 35 -8.73 7.52 4.73
N VAL A 36 -9.67 7.39 3.79
CA VAL A 36 -9.41 6.90 2.45
C VAL A 36 -9.70 7.99 1.42
N ALA A 37 -8.69 8.31 0.63
CA ALA A 37 -8.83 9.06 -0.61
C ALA A 37 -8.81 8.10 -1.80
N THR A 38 -9.63 8.35 -2.81
CA THR A 38 -9.67 7.54 -4.03
C THR A 38 -9.32 8.38 -5.26
N GLN A 39 -8.70 7.76 -6.25
CA GLN A 39 -8.32 8.42 -7.48
C GLN A 39 -8.32 7.49 -8.67
N THR A 40 -8.45 8.11 -9.84
CA THR A 40 -8.34 7.48 -11.16
C THR A 40 -7.09 7.99 -11.89
N THR A 41 -6.36 7.10 -12.57
CA THR A 41 -5.08 7.44 -13.24
C THR A 41 -5.21 8.43 -14.42
N ASN A 42 -6.40 8.59 -14.98
CA ASN A 42 -6.60 9.45 -16.17
C ASN A 42 -6.71 10.94 -15.86
N PHE A 43 -6.64 11.34 -14.62
CA PHE A 43 -6.73 12.75 -14.30
C PHE A 43 -5.32 13.34 -14.11
N ILE A 44 -4.95 14.24 -14.99
CA ILE A 44 -3.86 15.21 -14.82
C ILE A 44 -4.20 16.13 -13.66
N ILE A 45 -4.30 15.60 -12.45
CA ILE A 45 -4.54 16.41 -11.27
C ILE A 45 -3.27 16.40 -10.41
N CYS A 46 -2.19 16.91 -11.02
CA CYS A 46 -1.01 17.29 -10.26
C CYS A 46 -1.29 18.43 -9.25
N HIS A 47 -2.43 19.10 -9.33
CA HIS A 47 -2.68 20.31 -8.55
C HIS A 47 -3.18 20.08 -7.12
N PHE A 48 -3.93 19.01 -6.86
CA PHE A 48 -4.52 18.79 -5.53
C PHE A 48 -3.68 17.99 -4.54
N ARG A 49 -2.51 17.47 -4.95
CA ARG A 49 -1.77 16.47 -4.17
C ARG A 49 -0.55 16.96 -3.43
N LYS A 50 -0.09 18.17 -3.70
CA LYS A 50 1.18 18.68 -3.15
C LYS A 50 1.19 18.82 -1.61
N HIS A 51 0.04 18.67 -0.96
CA HIS A 51 -0.09 18.94 0.49
C HIS A 51 -0.56 17.76 1.34
N HIS A 52 -0.84 16.59 0.75
CA HIS A 52 -1.29 15.43 1.52
C HIS A 52 -0.24 14.32 1.48
N THR A 53 0.25 13.96 2.65
CA THR A 53 1.09 12.77 2.85
C THR A 53 0.19 11.61 3.28
N TYR A 54 0.33 10.49 2.60
CA TYR A 54 -0.37 9.24 2.93
C TYR A 54 0.58 8.27 3.61
N ASP A 55 0.06 7.45 4.51
CA ASP A 55 0.84 6.36 5.09
C ASP A 55 1.02 5.24 4.05
N LEU A 56 0.01 5.03 3.19
CA LEU A 56 0.03 4.00 2.16
C LEU A 56 -0.72 4.46 0.91
N ALA A 57 -0.15 4.24 -0.27
CA ALA A 57 -0.79 4.43 -1.56
C ALA A 57 -0.77 3.12 -2.35
N ILE A 58 -1.95 2.66 -2.75
CA ILE A 58 -2.14 1.40 -3.47
C ILE A 58 -2.76 1.67 -4.83
N GLY A 59 -2.04 1.29 -5.89
CA GLY A 59 -2.58 1.16 -7.23
C GLY A 59 -3.28 -0.19 -7.38
N ILE A 60 -4.50 -0.20 -7.90
CA ILE A 60 -5.25 -1.42 -8.23
C ILE A 60 -5.44 -1.46 -9.74
N ASP A 61 -4.99 -2.55 -10.35
CA ASP A 61 -5.09 -2.77 -11.78
C ASP A 61 -5.29 -4.26 -12.10
N PHE A 62 -5.46 -4.56 -13.38
CA PHE A 62 -5.58 -5.89 -13.95
C PHE A 62 -4.66 -5.99 -15.15
N PHE A 63 -4.08 -7.16 -15.38
CA PHE A 63 -3.35 -7.41 -16.61
C PHE A 63 -4.31 -7.52 -17.81
N ARG A 64 -3.85 -7.07 -18.97
CA ARG A 64 -4.64 -7.07 -20.22
C ARG A 64 -3.96 -7.84 -21.36
N ASP A 65 -2.78 -8.31 -21.10
CA ASP A 65 -1.94 -9.06 -22.02
C ASP A 65 -2.01 -10.55 -21.71
N PHE A 66 -1.42 -11.36 -22.59
CA PHE A 66 -1.44 -12.84 -22.52
C PHE A 66 -0.66 -13.41 -21.32
N ASN A 67 -0.26 -12.60 -20.41
CA ASN A 67 0.42 -13.02 -19.21
C ASN A 67 -0.60 -13.32 -18.11
N ASP A 68 -0.84 -14.59 -17.81
CA ASP A 68 -1.76 -15.03 -16.77
C ASP A 68 -1.28 -14.70 -15.36
N GLY A 69 -2.20 -14.44 -14.46
CA GLY A 69 -1.97 -14.36 -13.03
C GLY A 69 -2.07 -12.97 -12.42
N ALA A 70 -1.67 -12.90 -11.16
CA ALA A 70 -1.60 -11.72 -10.34
C ALA A 70 -0.15 -11.37 -9.98
N ALA A 71 0.12 -10.12 -9.65
CA ALA A 71 1.45 -9.69 -9.23
C ALA A 71 1.40 -8.42 -8.38
N VAL A 72 2.44 -8.23 -7.57
CA VAL A 72 2.67 -6.97 -6.86
C VAL A 72 3.87 -6.26 -7.44
N THR A 73 3.69 -5.00 -7.81
CA THR A 73 4.79 -4.14 -8.23
C THR A 73 5.16 -3.19 -7.11
N VAL A 74 6.43 -3.17 -6.74
CA VAL A 74 7.01 -2.34 -5.70
C VAL A 74 8.19 -1.53 -6.26
N ASN A 75 8.48 -0.37 -5.66
CA ASN A 75 9.68 0.36 -6.00
C ASN A 75 10.93 -0.40 -5.53
N SER A 76 12.01 -0.37 -6.30
CA SER A 76 13.30 -0.99 -5.94
C SER A 76 13.90 -0.45 -4.63
N ARG A 77 13.44 0.71 -4.17
CA ARG A 77 13.80 1.35 -2.89
C ARG A 77 12.68 1.24 -1.85
N ALA A 78 11.76 0.29 -2.01
CA ALA A 78 10.67 0.09 -1.05
C ALA A 78 11.19 -0.21 0.36
N SER A 79 10.51 0.32 1.36
CA SER A 79 10.85 0.05 2.76
C SER A 79 10.59 -1.42 3.12
N LYS A 80 11.27 -1.91 4.16
CA LYS A 80 11.01 -3.26 4.70
C LYS A 80 9.54 -3.46 5.05
N LEU A 81 8.89 -2.43 5.60
CA LEU A 81 7.47 -2.47 5.96
C LEU A 81 6.57 -2.60 4.73
N SER A 82 6.89 -1.89 3.63
CA SER A 82 6.18 -2.03 2.35
C SER A 82 6.28 -3.45 1.80
N LEU A 83 7.47 -4.04 1.85
CA LEU A 83 7.69 -5.41 1.38
C LEU A 83 6.97 -6.44 2.25
N GLN A 84 6.97 -6.27 3.58
CA GLN A 84 6.22 -7.14 4.49
C GLN A 84 4.72 -7.08 4.23
N PHE A 85 4.16 -5.87 4.03
CA PHE A 85 2.76 -5.71 3.67
C PHE A 85 2.43 -6.42 2.35
N ALA A 86 3.23 -6.17 1.31
CA ALA A 86 3.02 -6.78 0.00
C ALA A 86 3.09 -8.31 0.06
N TYR A 87 4.07 -8.86 0.77
CA TYR A 87 4.24 -10.30 0.95
C TYR A 87 3.07 -10.92 1.69
N SER A 88 2.69 -10.35 2.83
CA SER A 88 1.60 -10.86 3.65
C SER A 88 0.27 -10.87 2.90
N LEU A 89 -0.05 -9.76 2.21
CA LEU A 89 -1.27 -9.67 1.42
C LEU A 89 -1.26 -10.67 0.24
N SER A 90 -0.14 -10.78 -0.48
CA SER A 90 -0.02 -11.73 -1.59
C SER A 90 -0.20 -13.18 -1.12
N SER A 91 0.38 -13.57 0.01
CA SER A 91 0.21 -14.90 0.58
C SER A 91 -1.25 -15.17 0.96
N THR A 92 -1.91 -14.20 1.60
CA THR A 92 -3.33 -14.34 1.96
C THR A 92 -4.22 -14.45 0.72
N LEU A 93 -3.91 -13.69 -0.34
CA LEU A 93 -4.69 -13.75 -1.58
C LEU A 93 -4.50 -15.06 -2.33
N ASP A 94 -3.31 -15.63 -2.31
CA ASP A 94 -3.03 -16.94 -2.92
C ASP A 94 -3.92 -18.05 -2.34
N ASP A 95 -4.20 -17.99 -1.04
CA ASP A 95 -5.10 -18.93 -0.36
C ASP A 95 -6.56 -18.82 -0.86
N PHE A 96 -7.03 -17.61 -1.21
CA PHE A 96 -8.41 -17.38 -1.69
C PHE A 96 -8.59 -17.50 -3.19
N THR A 97 -7.51 -17.46 -3.96
CA THR A 97 -7.57 -17.38 -5.42
C THR A 97 -6.77 -18.50 -6.08
N PRO A 98 -7.10 -19.79 -5.85
CA PRO A 98 -6.28 -20.91 -6.29
C PRO A 98 -6.13 -21.04 -7.82
N THR A 99 -7.06 -20.44 -8.57
CA THR A 99 -7.00 -20.41 -10.06
C THR A 99 -6.18 -19.23 -10.59
N ILE A 100 -5.85 -18.24 -9.75
CA ILE A 100 -5.06 -17.09 -10.15
C ILE A 100 -3.61 -17.35 -9.77
N ARG A 101 -2.75 -17.52 -10.75
CA ARG A 101 -1.32 -17.75 -10.50
C ARG A 101 -0.67 -16.47 -9.98
N TRP A 102 -0.13 -16.49 -8.76
CA TRP A 102 0.68 -15.42 -8.22
C TRP A 102 2.10 -15.47 -8.79
N ARG A 103 2.53 -14.35 -9.40
CA ARG A 103 3.84 -14.20 -10.05
C ARG A 103 4.90 -13.63 -9.12
N GLY A 104 4.50 -13.29 -7.89
CA GLY A 104 5.38 -12.66 -6.91
C GLY A 104 5.57 -11.16 -7.13
N PHE A 105 6.81 -10.68 -6.89
CA PHE A 105 7.15 -9.26 -6.86
C PHE A 105 7.83 -8.80 -8.14
N ASN A 106 7.37 -7.69 -8.69
CA ASN A 106 8.05 -6.93 -9.72
C ASN A 106 8.72 -5.71 -9.08
N PHE A 107 10.05 -5.63 -9.12
CA PHE A 107 10.80 -4.48 -8.65
C PHE A 107 11.02 -3.51 -9.80
N VAL A 108 10.55 -2.26 -9.62
CA VAL A 108 10.64 -1.24 -10.66
C VAL A 108 11.31 0.03 -10.14
N SER A 109 11.91 0.79 -11.02
CA SER A 109 12.43 2.13 -10.70
C SER A 109 11.28 3.14 -10.60
N SER A 110 11.55 4.29 -9.97
CA SER A 110 10.58 5.40 -9.91
C SER A 110 10.28 6.00 -11.30
N TYR A 111 11.08 5.68 -12.31
CA TYR A 111 10.90 6.12 -13.70
C TYR A 111 10.13 5.12 -14.56
N ASP A 112 9.77 3.97 -14.00
CA ASP A 112 8.92 3.01 -14.69
C ASP A 112 7.59 3.66 -15.09
N ARG A 113 7.17 3.45 -16.35
CA ARG A 113 6.00 4.11 -16.94
C ARG A 113 4.72 3.80 -16.17
N ASN A 114 4.51 2.56 -15.75
CA ASN A 114 3.31 2.16 -15.01
C ASN A 114 3.36 2.73 -13.60
N TRP A 115 4.53 2.64 -12.94
CA TRP A 115 4.74 3.25 -11.63
C TRP A 115 4.46 4.75 -11.64
N PHE A 116 5.04 5.47 -12.61
CA PHE A 116 4.84 6.91 -12.77
C PHE A 116 3.38 7.28 -12.99
N LYS A 117 2.66 6.48 -13.79
CA LYS A 117 1.23 6.68 -14.08
C LYS A 117 0.36 6.64 -12.82
N PHE A 118 0.67 5.75 -11.87
CA PHE A 118 -0.06 5.66 -10.61
C PHE A 118 0.39 6.70 -9.58
N PHE A 119 1.68 6.95 -9.47
CA PHE A 119 2.26 7.62 -8.31
C PHE A 119 2.94 8.96 -8.60
N ASN A 120 2.81 9.50 -9.82
CA ASN A 120 3.32 10.84 -10.11
C ASN A 120 2.68 11.89 -9.20
N GLY A 121 3.52 12.64 -8.48
CA GLY A 121 3.09 13.66 -7.52
C GLY A 121 2.42 13.12 -6.25
N VAL A 122 2.39 11.79 -6.03
CA VAL A 122 1.88 11.19 -4.78
C VAL A 122 2.99 11.15 -3.74
N SER A 123 2.75 11.74 -2.57
CA SER A 123 3.58 11.58 -1.38
C SER A 123 2.95 10.50 -0.48
N ALA A 124 3.67 9.40 -0.26
CA ALA A 124 3.26 8.33 0.64
C ALA A 124 4.48 7.57 1.17
N ASP A 125 4.39 7.07 2.40
CA ASP A 125 5.47 6.30 3.06
C ASP A 125 5.68 4.96 2.35
N SER A 126 4.59 4.35 1.89
CA SER A 126 4.61 3.13 1.07
C SER A 126 3.76 3.26 -0.18
N LYS A 127 4.26 2.72 -1.28
CA LYS A 127 3.59 2.71 -2.59
C LYS A 127 3.68 1.34 -3.22
N LEU A 128 2.53 0.79 -3.67
CA LEU A 128 2.46 -0.52 -4.28
C LEU A 128 1.40 -0.53 -5.38
N ILE A 129 1.60 -1.36 -6.42
CA ILE A 129 0.58 -1.65 -7.43
C ILE A 129 0.24 -3.15 -7.34
N PHE A 130 -1.02 -3.45 -7.14
CA PHE A 130 -1.55 -4.82 -7.22
C PHE A 130 -2.24 -5.02 -8.57
N TYR A 131 -1.78 -6.02 -9.31
CA TYR A 131 -2.45 -6.60 -10.47
C TYR A 131 -3.17 -7.85 -10.00
N LEU A 132 -4.50 -7.81 -9.97
CA LEU A 132 -5.31 -8.81 -9.25
C LEU A 132 -5.59 -10.07 -10.07
N CYS A 133 -5.70 -9.95 -11.38
CA CYS A 133 -5.80 -11.08 -12.33
C CYS A 133 -5.59 -10.58 -13.75
N THR A 134 -5.63 -11.51 -14.72
CA THR A 134 -5.56 -11.20 -16.15
C THR A 134 -6.96 -11.19 -16.77
N LEU A 135 -7.37 -10.06 -17.34
CA LEU A 135 -8.71 -9.90 -17.91
C LEU A 135 -8.98 -10.73 -19.16
N THR A 136 -7.94 -11.22 -19.84
CA THR A 136 -8.05 -12.11 -21.01
C THR A 136 -8.19 -13.58 -20.62
N ASN A 137 -7.95 -13.93 -19.34
CA ASN A 137 -8.13 -15.27 -18.82
C ASN A 137 -9.49 -15.40 -18.12
N ARG A 138 -10.44 -16.06 -18.77
CA ARG A 138 -11.81 -16.20 -18.26
C ARG A 138 -11.85 -16.88 -16.88
N ASN A 139 -11.06 -17.90 -16.64
CA ASN A 139 -11.05 -18.63 -15.38
C ASN A 139 -10.58 -17.74 -14.22
N GLU A 140 -9.56 -16.90 -14.45
CA GLU A 140 -9.09 -15.93 -13.44
C GLU A 140 -10.12 -14.86 -13.16
N VAL A 141 -10.79 -14.38 -14.19
CA VAL A 141 -11.87 -13.38 -14.05
C VAL A 141 -13.03 -13.94 -13.25
N GLU A 142 -13.47 -15.17 -13.54
CA GLU A 142 -14.53 -15.86 -12.80
C GLU A 142 -14.12 -16.08 -11.33
N CYS A 143 -12.87 -16.52 -11.08
CA CYS A 143 -12.34 -16.68 -9.74
C CYS A 143 -12.35 -15.34 -8.98
N PHE A 144 -11.85 -14.26 -9.60
CA PHE A 144 -11.87 -12.93 -9.00
C PHE A 144 -13.30 -12.44 -8.70
N ASP A 145 -14.24 -12.63 -9.63
CA ASP A 145 -15.62 -12.19 -9.45
C ASP A 145 -16.36 -12.99 -8.37
N ASN A 146 -16.02 -14.27 -8.17
CA ASN A 146 -16.58 -15.11 -7.12
C ASN A 146 -15.99 -14.78 -5.75
N GLU A 147 -14.67 -14.53 -5.68
CA GLU A 147 -13.93 -14.33 -4.44
C GLU A 147 -13.73 -12.84 -4.07
N HIS A 148 -14.31 -11.90 -4.81
CA HIS A 148 -14.03 -10.47 -4.64
C HIS A 148 -14.22 -9.97 -3.19
N LYS A 149 -15.23 -10.46 -2.47
CA LYS A 149 -15.47 -10.09 -1.07
C LYS A 149 -14.35 -10.58 -0.13
N ASN A 150 -13.88 -11.79 -0.33
CA ASN A 150 -12.76 -12.35 0.44
C ASN A 150 -11.47 -11.59 0.14
N ILE A 151 -11.26 -11.23 -1.13
CA ILE A 151 -10.12 -10.41 -1.57
C ILE A 151 -10.18 -9.02 -0.90
N GLU A 152 -11.33 -8.36 -0.91
CA GLU A 152 -11.52 -7.06 -0.26
C GLU A 152 -11.30 -7.12 1.25
N GLN A 153 -11.80 -8.16 1.90
CA GLN A 153 -11.60 -8.39 3.33
C GLN A 153 -10.11 -8.61 3.65
N ALA A 154 -9.38 -9.37 2.81
CA ALA A 154 -7.95 -9.57 2.96
C ALA A 154 -7.19 -8.24 2.84
N PHE A 155 -7.50 -7.42 1.83
CA PHE A 155 -6.92 -6.08 1.69
C PHE A 155 -7.21 -5.20 2.90
N ALA A 156 -8.46 -5.15 3.36
CA ALA A 156 -8.84 -4.33 4.50
C ALA A 156 -8.08 -4.75 5.76
N SER A 157 -8.02 -6.05 6.05
CA SER A 157 -7.35 -6.59 7.22
C SER A 157 -5.85 -6.28 7.22
N GLU A 158 -5.18 -6.48 6.09
CA GLU A 158 -3.75 -6.19 5.94
C GLU A 158 -3.44 -4.69 5.98
N ILE A 159 -4.29 -3.84 5.41
CA ILE A 159 -4.15 -2.39 5.50
C ILE A 159 -4.29 -1.93 6.95
N VAL A 160 -5.28 -2.43 7.69
CA VAL A 160 -5.45 -2.12 9.13
C VAL A 160 -4.20 -2.55 9.91
N ARG A 161 -3.68 -3.75 9.65
CA ARG A 161 -2.47 -4.25 10.28
C ARG A 161 -1.25 -3.40 9.94
N TYR A 162 -1.10 -3.01 8.66
CA TYR A 162 -0.03 -2.12 8.23
C TYR A 162 -0.06 -0.78 8.99
N ILE A 163 -1.22 -0.13 9.07
CA ILE A 163 -1.36 1.16 9.77
C ILE A 163 -1.03 1.04 11.25
N ARG A 164 -1.43 -0.05 11.92
CA ARG A 164 -1.09 -0.30 13.32
C ARG A 164 0.41 -0.50 13.51
N ASN A 165 1.04 -1.33 12.68
CA ASN A 165 2.46 -1.61 12.73
C ASN A 165 3.32 -0.36 12.42
N ALA A 166 2.90 0.47 11.46
CA ALA A 166 3.55 1.73 11.15
C ALA A 166 3.50 2.70 12.35
N SER A 167 2.34 2.79 13.01
CA SER A 167 2.19 3.61 14.23
C SER A 167 3.10 3.14 15.37
N ASP A 168 3.23 1.84 15.57
CA ASP A 168 4.09 1.28 16.61
C ASP A 168 5.59 1.45 16.27
N ALA A 169 5.97 1.28 15.01
CA ALA A 169 7.32 1.54 14.54
C ALA A 169 7.73 3.01 14.71
N GLU A 170 6.84 3.96 14.37
CA GLU A 170 7.08 5.40 14.61
C GLU A 170 7.24 5.71 16.11
N ARG A 171 6.42 5.09 16.96
CA ARG A 171 6.52 5.25 18.41
C ARG A 171 7.87 4.74 18.91
N TYR A 172 8.33 3.59 18.45
CA TYR A 172 9.63 3.02 18.82
C TYR A 172 10.78 3.92 18.36
N VAL A 173 10.75 4.43 17.13
CA VAL A 173 11.77 5.36 16.61
C VAL A 173 11.81 6.64 17.43
N ARG A 174 10.67 7.24 17.77
CA ARG A 174 10.63 8.43 18.65
C ARG A 174 11.19 8.16 20.04
N GLN A 175 10.82 7.04 20.65
CA GLN A 175 11.35 6.65 21.95
C GLN A 175 12.87 6.46 21.92
N SER A 176 13.39 5.80 20.88
CA SER A 176 14.83 5.60 20.72
C SER A 176 15.59 6.91 20.47
N GLN A 177 15.00 7.86 19.74
CA GLN A 177 15.57 9.19 19.54
C GLN A 177 15.62 9.99 20.85
N ILE A 178 14.55 9.98 21.63
CA ILE A 178 14.50 10.63 22.95
C ILE A 178 15.55 10.03 23.88
N ALA A 179 15.68 8.69 23.92
CA ALA A 179 16.68 8.02 24.72
C ALA A 179 18.10 8.42 24.32
N ARG A 180 18.41 8.51 23.01
CA ARG A 180 19.72 8.97 22.50
C ARG A 180 20.01 10.43 22.88
N VAL A 181 19.04 11.33 22.81
CA VAL A 181 19.19 12.73 23.20
C VAL A 181 19.47 12.84 24.71
N ASN A 182 18.73 12.10 25.53
CA ASN A 182 18.91 12.07 26.96
C ASN A 182 20.29 11.52 27.37
N MET A 183 20.73 10.44 26.70
CA MET A 183 22.06 9.87 26.90
C MET A 183 23.19 10.87 26.58
N ARG A 184 23.07 11.60 25.46
CA ARG A 184 24.03 12.66 25.08
C ARG A 184 24.06 13.79 26.10
N ARG A 185 22.91 14.21 26.65
CA ARG A 185 22.82 15.24 27.70
C ARG A 185 23.47 14.76 29.00
N PHE A 186 23.23 13.51 29.38
CA PHE A 186 23.86 12.90 30.57
C PHE A 186 25.36 12.83 30.45
N MET A 187 25.88 12.39 29.30
CA MET A 187 27.34 12.32 29.06
C MET A 187 28.00 13.69 29.05
N LYS A 188 27.31 14.74 28.51
CA LYS A 188 27.82 16.12 28.62
C LYS A 188 27.91 16.60 30.08
N LYS A 189 26.89 16.35 30.90
CA LYS A 189 26.88 16.75 32.32
C LYS A 189 28.02 16.07 33.09
N LYS A 190 28.28 14.76 32.87
CA LYS A 190 29.41 14.07 33.50
C LYS A 190 30.76 14.67 33.14
N LYS A 191 30.96 15.06 31.88
CA LYS A 191 32.25 15.70 31.46
C LYS A 191 32.46 17.09 32.08
N THR A 192 31.40 17.80 32.43
CA THR A 192 31.47 19.15 33.03
C THR A 192 31.72 19.05 34.54
N GLN A 193 31.41 17.93 35.22
CA GLN A 193 31.64 17.71 36.64
C GLN A 193 33.04 17.10 36.95
N GLN A 194 33.77 16.71 35.92
CA GLN A 194 35.13 16.17 36.04
C GLN A 194 36.24 17.16 35.70
N LYS A 195 35.84 18.41 35.40
CA LYS A 195 36.72 19.59 35.29
C LYS A 195 36.60 20.49 36.52
#